data_9173a7c641aecc7663a3dc2586269bbc
#
_entry.id   9173a7c641aecc7663a3dc2586269bbc
#
_cell.length_a   1.000
_cell.length_b   1.000
_cell.length_c   1.000
_cell.angle_alpha   90.00
_cell.angle_beta   90.00
_cell.angle_gamma   90.00
#
_symmetry.space_group_name_H-M   'P 1'
#
loop_
_entity.id
_entity.type
_entity.pdbx_description
1 polymer ?
#
loop_
_entity_poly.entity_id
_entity_poly.type
_entity_poly.pdbx_seq_one_letter_code
_entity_poly.pdbx_strand_id
1 'polypeptide(L)'
;MKRIFFAMAMALSCVLGVVAQDVKEYDLADIHIRDPFILPDEASGTYYLYRSAMQATEKGKVGGVECFKSKDLKRWTGPYTVFTVPADNWITGKVWAPEVHCYRGKYYLFATLNSNIEWKKRMADWPAFTFRGVQVFSADKPEGPFLPFSLMPTTPIDQMALDGTLYVEDGVPYMVYCHEWVQLADGAMNVVKMKPDLSGIDGTPVRLFNASSAKWSTGTKHKGGAPDSFVTDGCFLYTTMTGKLLMIWSSFYNSDYAVGIAESVTGRITGPWIQQPDMLFSANGGHGMIFRSFEGKLYIILHGPNTPSGAERARMFELVDVGNTLKIK
;
A
#
# COMPACT_ATOMS: atom_id res chain seq x y z
N MET A 1 44.13 -46.56 -51.11
CA MET A 1 44.12 -45.09 -51.02
C MET A 1 42.87 -44.68 -50.18
N LYS A 2 43.07 -44.36 -48.89
CA LYS A 2 41.97 -43.90 -47.97
C LYS A 2 42.04 -42.39 -47.93
N ARG A 3 40.98 -41.69 -48.34
CA ARG A 3 40.82 -40.26 -48.24
C ARG A 3 40.18 -39.94 -46.85
N ILE A 4 40.91 -39.21 -46.03
CA ILE A 4 40.44 -38.68 -44.73
C ILE A 4 39.82 -37.30 -45.00
N PHE A 5 38.55 -37.14 -44.70
CA PHE A 5 37.89 -35.84 -44.71
C PHE A 5 38.02 -35.23 -43.32
N PHE A 6 38.69 -34.09 -43.22
CA PHE A 6 38.70 -33.25 -42.04
C PHE A 6 37.45 -32.34 -42.09
N ALA A 7 36.54 -32.54 -41.19
CA ALA A 7 35.41 -31.62 -40.99
C ALA A 7 35.85 -30.55 -39.98
N MET A 8 35.97 -29.32 -40.43
CA MET A 8 36.29 -28.15 -39.63
C MET A 8 34.97 -27.61 -39.04
N ALA A 9 34.71 -27.86 -37.73
CA ALA A 9 33.56 -27.29 -37.03
C ALA A 9 33.88 -25.84 -36.67
N MET A 10 33.17 -24.90 -37.32
CA MET A 10 33.19 -23.48 -36.97
C MET A 10 32.25 -23.24 -35.80
N ALA A 11 32.79 -23.03 -34.62
CA ALA A 11 31.99 -22.62 -33.43
C ALA A 11 31.63 -21.13 -33.57
N LEU A 12 30.36 -20.86 -33.85
CA LEU A 12 29.81 -19.52 -33.89
C LEU A 12 29.47 -19.10 -32.45
N SER A 13 30.35 -18.36 -31.80
CA SER A 13 30.08 -17.74 -30.49
C SER A 13 29.16 -16.56 -30.68
N CYS A 14 27.85 -16.77 -30.43
CA CYS A 14 26.91 -15.67 -30.24
C CYS A 14 27.23 -14.95 -28.92
N VAL A 15 27.92 -13.84 -28.98
CA VAL A 15 28.01 -12.88 -27.87
C VAL A 15 26.65 -12.18 -27.81
N LEU A 16 25.77 -12.64 -26.94
CA LEU A 16 24.59 -11.89 -26.53
C LEU A 16 25.07 -10.65 -25.78
N GLY A 17 25.18 -9.54 -26.49
CA GLY A 17 25.38 -8.23 -25.86
C GLY A 17 24.17 -7.93 -24.96
N VAL A 18 24.35 -8.08 -23.66
CA VAL A 18 23.42 -7.50 -22.68
C VAL A 18 23.55 -5.99 -22.86
N VAL A 19 22.60 -5.40 -23.56
CA VAL A 19 22.43 -3.95 -23.55
C VAL A 19 22.06 -3.60 -22.11
N ALA A 20 23.03 -3.07 -21.35
CA ALA A 20 22.75 -2.48 -20.04
C ALA A 20 21.72 -1.38 -20.30
N GLN A 21 20.50 -1.60 -19.86
CA GLN A 21 19.49 -0.55 -19.83
C GLN A 21 20.06 0.53 -18.90
N ASP A 22 20.21 1.76 -19.39
CA ASP A 22 20.62 2.91 -18.57
C ASP A 22 19.61 3.04 -17.45
N VAL A 23 19.96 2.55 -16.26
CA VAL A 23 19.10 2.58 -15.08
C VAL A 23 19.11 4.00 -14.56
N LYS A 24 17.99 4.68 -14.73
CA LYS A 24 17.82 6.06 -14.28
C LYS A 24 17.87 6.12 -12.76
N GLU A 25 18.64 7.07 -12.24
CA GLU A 25 18.70 7.41 -10.81
C GLU A 25 17.83 8.61 -10.48
N TYR A 26 17.30 8.61 -9.25
CA TYR A 26 16.42 9.65 -8.72
C TYR A 26 16.82 9.98 -7.29
N ASP A 27 16.66 11.22 -6.90
CA ASP A 27 16.50 11.60 -5.50
C ASP A 27 15.07 11.27 -5.04
N LEU A 28 14.88 10.94 -3.76
CA LEU A 28 13.57 10.58 -3.24
C LEU A 28 12.50 11.66 -3.54
N ALA A 29 12.88 12.94 -3.42
CA ALA A 29 11.99 14.07 -3.65
C ALA A 29 11.55 14.24 -5.13
N ASP A 30 12.27 13.62 -6.07
CA ASP A 30 11.95 13.68 -7.51
C ASP A 30 10.99 12.56 -7.93
N ILE A 31 10.81 11.54 -7.07
CA ILE A 31 9.90 10.43 -7.35
C ILE A 31 8.46 10.90 -7.17
N HIS A 32 7.74 10.98 -8.30
CA HIS A 32 6.30 11.20 -8.27
C HIS A 32 5.61 9.95 -7.72
N ILE A 33 4.99 10.07 -6.56
CA ILE A 33 4.37 8.95 -5.87
C ILE A 33 3.24 9.43 -4.96
N ARG A 34 2.14 8.68 -4.98
CA ARG A 34 1.06 8.71 -4.01
C ARG A 34 1.10 7.38 -3.24
N ASP A 35 0.75 7.41 -1.95
CA ASP A 35 0.66 6.24 -1.09
C ASP A 35 1.95 5.38 -1.10
N PRO A 36 3.11 5.98 -0.70
CA PRO A 36 4.40 5.31 -0.78
C PRO A 36 4.53 4.21 0.27
N PHE A 37 5.09 3.08 -0.12
CA PHE A 37 5.44 1.99 0.78
C PHE A 37 6.90 1.60 0.61
N ILE A 38 7.68 1.56 1.71
CA ILE A 38 9.07 1.08 1.71
C ILE A 38 9.16 -0.27 2.43
N LEU A 39 9.68 -1.27 1.74
CA LEU A 39 10.13 -2.53 2.32
C LEU A 39 11.65 -2.48 2.51
N PRO A 40 12.16 -2.46 3.76
CA PRO A 40 13.55 -2.79 4.03
C PRO A 40 13.73 -4.31 3.95
N ASP A 41 14.37 -4.79 2.89
CA ASP A 41 14.63 -6.22 2.71
C ASP A 41 16.04 -6.56 3.23
N GLU A 42 16.10 -7.13 4.43
CA GLU A 42 17.35 -7.49 5.10
C GLU A 42 18.14 -8.55 4.30
N ALA A 43 17.43 -9.47 3.61
CA ALA A 43 18.07 -10.54 2.85
C ALA A 43 18.94 -10.01 1.72
N SER A 44 18.49 -8.94 1.04
CA SER A 44 19.26 -8.29 -0.03
C SER A 44 19.99 -7.02 0.41
N GLY A 45 19.73 -6.53 1.65
CA GLY A 45 20.21 -5.23 2.12
C GLY A 45 19.75 -4.10 1.20
N THR A 46 18.50 -4.15 0.73
CA THR A 46 17.93 -3.20 -0.24
C THR A 46 16.61 -2.66 0.27
N TYR A 47 16.40 -1.37 0.12
CA TYR A 47 15.11 -0.73 0.30
C TYR A 47 14.33 -0.76 -1.02
N TYR A 48 13.09 -1.22 -0.99
CA TYR A 48 12.18 -1.23 -2.12
C TYR A 48 11.06 -0.23 -1.88
N LEU A 49 10.93 0.80 -2.71
CA LEU A 49 9.85 1.77 -2.67
C LEU A 49 8.82 1.43 -3.74
N TYR A 50 7.61 1.06 -3.33
CA TYR A 50 6.53 0.65 -4.23
C TYR A 50 5.57 1.81 -4.50
N ARG A 51 5.07 1.85 -5.74
CA ARG A 51 4.03 2.79 -6.17
C ARG A 51 3.06 2.17 -7.16
N SER A 52 1.88 2.73 -7.22
CA SER A 52 0.92 2.47 -8.31
C SER A 52 1.46 2.98 -9.64
N ALA A 53 1.18 2.25 -10.71
CA ALA A 53 1.54 2.65 -12.06
C ALA A 53 0.50 2.18 -13.08
N MET A 54 0.53 2.80 -14.27
CA MET A 54 -0.20 2.32 -15.43
C MET A 54 0.80 1.67 -16.37
N GLN A 55 0.62 0.38 -16.61
CA GLN A 55 1.49 -0.43 -17.47
C GLN A 55 0.95 -0.45 -18.90
N ALA A 56 1.84 -0.25 -19.88
CA ALA A 56 1.50 -0.40 -21.30
C ALA A 56 1.40 -1.90 -21.66
N THR A 57 0.33 -2.28 -22.34
CA THR A 57 0.12 -3.64 -22.88
C THR A 57 -0.32 -3.53 -24.34
N GLU A 58 -0.34 -4.66 -25.06
CA GLU A 58 -0.86 -4.73 -26.42
C GLU A 58 -2.33 -4.27 -26.53
N LYS A 59 -3.12 -4.41 -25.45
CA LYS A 59 -4.53 -4.03 -25.37
C LYS A 59 -4.77 -2.63 -24.79
N GLY A 60 -3.72 -1.85 -24.57
CA GLY A 60 -3.79 -0.52 -23.96
C GLY A 60 -3.08 -0.45 -22.60
N LYS A 61 -3.50 0.50 -21.74
CA LYS A 61 -2.92 0.66 -20.41
C LYS A 61 -3.75 -0.06 -19.37
N VAL A 62 -3.08 -0.82 -18.48
CA VAL A 62 -3.68 -1.51 -17.34
C VAL A 62 -3.00 -1.06 -16.04
N GLY A 63 -3.70 -1.22 -14.92
CA GLY A 63 -3.12 -0.96 -13.61
C GLY A 63 -1.98 -1.92 -13.29
N GLY A 64 -1.02 -1.45 -12.49
CA GLY A 64 0.11 -2.23 -12.05
C GLY A 64 0.84 -1.58 -10.90
N VAL A 65 1.95 -2.18 -10.51
CA VAL A 65 2.85 -1.69 -9.46
C VAL A 65 4.27 -1.68 -9.98
N GLU A 66 4.96 -0.60 -9.67
CA GLU A 66 6.39 -0.45 -9.90
C GLU A 66 7.14 -0.33 -8.57
N CYS A 67 8.42 -0.66 -8.58
CA CYS A 67 9.30 -0.36 -7.47
C CYS A 67 10.53 0.41 -7.89
N PHE A 68 11.08 1.15 -6.94
CA PHE A 68 12.43 1.71 -6.99
C PHE A 68 13.27 1.01 -5.93
N LYS A 69 14.58 0.97 -6.14
CA LYS A 69 15.55 0.32 -5.24
C LYS A 69 16.57 1.32 -4.75
N SER A 70 16.92 1.22 -3.46
CA SER A 70 17.97 2.03 -2.84
C SER A 70 18.81 1.21 -1.86
N LYS A 71 20.05 1.65 -1.63
CA LYS A 71 20.93 1.12 -0.57
C LYS A 71 21.09 2.09 0.60
N ASP A 72 20.67 3.34 0.44
CA ASP A 72 20.98 4.43 1.37
C ASP A 72 19.77 5.36 1.65
N LEU A 73 18.59 5.05 1.11
CA LEU A 73 17.35 5.85 1.19
C LEU A 73 17.46 7.24 0.52
N LYS A 74 18.56 7.55 -0.15
CA LYS A 74 18.79 8.83 -0.83
C LYS A 74 18.74 8.69 -2.33
N ARG A 75 19.53 7.75 -2.87
CA ARG A 75 19.58 7.45 -4.31
C ARG A 75 18.74 6.24 -4.63
N TRP A 76 17.86 6.39 -5.60
CA TRP A 76 16.89 5.38 -6.00
C TRP A 76 17.04 5.05 -7.49
N THR A 77 17.08 3.79 -7.82
CA THR A 77 17.11 3.29 -9.19
C THR A 77 15.77 2.70 -9.59
N GLY A 78 15.32 2.90 -10.82
CA GLY A 78 14.02 2.40 -11.30
C GLY A 78 13.37 3.35 -12.31
N PRO A 79 12.03 3.23 -12.53
CA PRO A 79 11.15 2.23 -11.94
C PRO A 79 11.29 0.86 -12.58
N TYR A 80 11.02 -0.20 -11.80
CA TYR A 80 10.92 -1.58 -12.26
C TYR A 80 9.48 -2.07 -12.10
N THR A 81 8.89 -2.63 -13.15
CA THR A 81 7.55 -3.23 -13.06
C THR A 81 7.63 -4.52 -12.25
N VAL A 82 6.86 -4.61 -11.17
CA VAL A 82 6.79 -5.78 -10.28
C VAL A 82 5.46 -6.50 -10.35
N PHE A 83 4.41 -5.81 -10.78
CA PHE A 83 3.08 -6.37 -10.95
C PHE A 83 2.34 -5.68 -12.09
N THR A 84 1.64 -6.47 -12.90
CA THR A 84 0.69 -6.01 -13.92
C THR A 84 -0.60 -6.76 -13.71
N VAL A 85 -1.72 -6.05 -13.69
CA VAL A 85 -3.03 -6.69 -13.52
C VAL A 85 -3.27 -7.69 -14.64
N PRO A 86 -3.59 -8.97 -14.30
CA PRO A 86 -3.92 -9.98 -15.30
C PRO A 86 -5.12 -9.57 -16.16
N ALA A 87 -5.12 -9.96 -17.44
CA ALA A 87 -6.14 -9.56 -18.40
C ALA A 87 -7.55 -10.09 -18.08
N ASP A 88 -7.64 -11.18 -17.33
CA ASP A 88 -8.85 -11.85 -16.88
C ASP A 88 -9.26 -11.52 -15.44
N ASN A 89 -8.58 -10.54 -14.82
CA ASN A 89 -8.94 -10.06 -13.49
C ASN A 89 -10.29 -9.31 -13.53
N TRP A 90 -10.95 -9.24 -12.38
CA TRP A 90 -12.24 -8.56 -12.18
C TRP A 90 -12.16 -7.03 -12.33
N ILE A 91 -10.96 -6.45 -12.30
CA ILE A 91 -10.78 -5.00 -12.35
C ILE A 91 -10.63 -4.48 -13.77
N THR A 92 -11.08 -3.23 -13.95
CA THR A 92 -10.93 -2.47 -15.19
C THR A 92 -10.28 -1.12 -14.97
N GLY A 93 -9.92 -0.81 -13.73
CA GLY A 93 -9.41 0.49 -13.29
C GLY A 93 -7.97 0.45 -12.80
N LYS A 94 -7.66 1.42 -11.95
CA LYS A 94 -6.33 1.62 -11.39
C LYS A 94 -6.09 0.69 -10.20
N VAL A 95 -4.83 0.38 -9.97
CA VAL A 95 -4.33 -0.16 -8.69
C VAL A 95 -4.00 1.04 -7.80
N TRP A 96 -4.34 0.96 -6.49
CA TRP A 96 -4.03 1.98 -5.50
C TRP A 96 -3.27 1.36 -4.33
N ALA A 97 -2.53 2.20 -3.62
CA ALA A 97 -1.90 1.91 -2.33
C ALA A 97 -1.27 0.51 -2.24
N PRO A 98 -0.27 0.18 -3.07
CA PRO A 98 0.39 -1.11 -3.02
C PRO A 98 1.33 -1.18 -1.81
N GLU A 99 1.18 -2.21 -0.98
CA GLU A 99 2.09 -2.56 0.11
C GLU A 99 2.71 -3.93 -0.14
N VAL A 100 4.00 -4.09 0.11
CA VAL A 100 4.67 -5.38 0.00
C VAL A 100 5.26 -5.79 1.34
N HIS A 101 4.75 -6.88 1.89
CA HIS A 101 5.16 -7.42 3.18
C HIS A 101 5.95 -8.73 3.00
N CYS A 102 7.04 -8.87 3.77
CA CYS A 102 7.72 -10.16 3.92
C CYS A 102 7.08 -10.95 5.07
N TYR A 103 6.57 -12.14 4.78
CA TYR A 103 5.95 -13.00 5.77
C TYR A 103 6.30 -14.47 5.52
N ARG A 104 6.89 -15.12 6.52
CA ARG A 104 7.31 -16.55 6.45
C ARG A 104 8.17 -16.88 5.23
N GLY A 105 9.09 -15.96 4.88
CA GLY A 105 10.05 -16.15 3.78
C GLY A 105 9.49 -15.94 2.38
N LYS A 106 8.26 -15.42 2.25
CA LYS A 106 7.65 -15.01 0.98
C LYS A 106 7.26 -13.53 1.02
N TYR A 107 7.03 -12.96 -0.14
CA TYR A 107 6.60 -11.57 -0.30
C TYR A 107 5.15 -11.53 -0.76
N TYR A 108 4.38 -10.63 -0.13
CA TYR A 108 2.95 -10.50 -0.39
C TYR A 108 2.62 -9.06 -0.72
N LEU A 109 2.08 -8.85 -1.92
CA LEU A 109 1.56 -7.56 -2.36
C LEU A 109 0.09 -7.46 -1.96
N PHE A 110 -0.21 -6.49 -1.12
CA PHE A 110 -1.56 -6.03 -0.82
C PHE A 110 -1.84 -4.83 -1.71
N ALA A 111 -2.87 -4.88 -2.51
CA ALA A 111 -3.18 -3.79 -3.43
C ALA A 111 -4.69 -3.56 -3.52
N THR A 112 -5.09 -2.30 -3.50
CA THR A 112 -6.48 -1.91 -3.76
C THR A 112 -6.74 -1.94 -5.26
N LEU A 113 -7.65 -2.80 -5.68
CA LEU A 113 -8.06 -2.93 -7.07
C LEU A 113 -9.42 -2.26 -7.29
N ASN A 114 -9.55 -1.55 -8.40
CA ASN A 114 -10.75 -0.79 -8.73
C ASN A 114 -11.38 -1.28 -10.02
N SER A 115 -12.70 -1.41 -10.01
CA SER A 115 -13.51 -1.65 -11.21
C SER A 115 -14.31 -0.41 -11.57
N ASN A 116 -14.60 -0.23 -12.86
CA ASN A 116 -15.54 0.79 -13.34
C ASN A 116 -16.99 0.29 -13.34
N ILE A 117 -17.22 -0.94 -12.88
CA ILE A 117 -18.57 -1.52 -12.80
C ILE A 117 -19.29 -0.94 -11.60
N GLU A 118 -20.37 -0.22 -11.86
CA GLU A 118 -21.24 0.35 -10.84
C GLU A 118 -22.30 -0.67 -10.40
N TRP A 119 -22.35 -1.00 -9.11
CA TRP A 119 -23.40 -1.84 -8.55
C TRP A 119 -24.51 -1.04 -7.84
N LYS A 120 -24.26 0.25 -7.56
CA LYS A 120 -25.26 1.22 -7.18
C LYS A 120 -24.99 2.53 -7.90
N LYS A 121 -26.00 3.02 -8.62
CA LYS A 121 -25.88 4.26 -9.41
C LYS A 121 -25.57 5.46 -8.54
N ARG A 122 -24.83 6.39 -9.13
CA ARG A 122 -24.57 7.71 -8.55
C ARG A 122 -25.88 8.44 -8.25
N MET A 123 -25.99 8.99 -7.04
CA MET A 123 -26.99 9.98 -6.68
C MET A 123 -26.41 11.38 -6.89
N ALA A 124 -27.27 12.42 -6.96
CA ALA A 124 -26.90 13.76 -7.45
C ALA A 124 -25.55 14.29 -6.93
N ASP A 125 -25.25 14.21 -5.65
CA ASP A 125 -24.00 14.72 -5.09
C ASP A 125 -23.18 13.63 -4.35
N TRP A 126 -23.40 12.33 -4.71
CA TRP A 126 -22.72 11.21 -4.11
C TRP A 126 -22.08 10.32 -5.17
N PRO A 127 -20.82 9.87 -5.00
CA PRO A 127 -20.16 9.00 -5.96
C PRO A 127 -20.90 7.69 -6.17
N ALA A 128 -20.72 7.08 -7.34
CA ALA A 128 -21.22 5.74 -7.61
C ALA A 128 -20.54 4.70 -6.71
N PHE A 129 -21.28 3.66 -6.33
CA PHE A 129 -20.71 2.50 -5.69
C PHE A 129 -20.16 1.58 -6.77
N THR A 130 -18.84 1.37 -6.75
CA THR A 130 -18.14 0.50 -7.70
C THR A 130 -17.54 -0.70 -6.97
N PHE A 131 -17.25 -1.78 -7.69
CA PHE A 131 -16.48 -2.86 -7.11
C PHE A 131 -15.06 -2.37 -6.84
N ARG A 132 -14.66 -2.45 -5.57
CA ARG A 132 -13.36 -2.08 -5.06
C ARG A 132 -13.00 -3.02 -3.92
N GLY A 133 -11.78 -3.52 -3.91
CA GLY A 133 -11.36 -4.41 -2.85
C GLY A 133 -9.85 -4.55 -2.78
N VAL A 134 -9.35 -4.93 -1.60
CA VAL A 134 -7.96 -5.32 -1.43
C VAL A 134 -7.80 -6.74 -1.94
N GLN A 135 -6.82 -6.96 -2.79
CA GLN A 135 -6.42 -8.29 -3.24
C GLN A 135 -4.98 -8.56 -2.84
N VAL A 136 -4.71 -9.78 -2.37
CA VAL A 136 -3.38 -10.23 -1.98
C VAL A 136 -2.79 -11.11 -3.08
N PHE A 137 -1.53 -10.84 -3.40
CA PHE A 137 -0.71 -11.58 -4.35
C PHE A 137 0.55 -12.05 -3.67
N SER A 138 1.19 -13.10 -4.16
CA SER A 138 2.42 -13.64 -3.58
C SER A 138 3.55 -13.75 -4.59
N ALA A 139 4.78 -13.64 -4.11
CA ALA A 139 6.00 -13.83 -4.87
C ALA A 139 7.11 -14.43 -3.99
N ASP A 140 8.14 -14.98 -4.64
CA ASP A 140 9.34 -15.47 -3.95
C ASP A 140 10.42 -14.39 -3.79
N LYS A 141 10.21 -13.22 -4.42
CA LYS A 141 11.14 -12.07 -4.40
C LYS A 141 10.38 -10.76 -4.25
N PRO A 142 11.02 -9.72 -3.67
CA PRO A 142 10.39 -8.40 -3.53
C PRO A 142 10.10 -7.73 -4.87
N GLU A 143 10.80 -8.09 -5.94
CA GLU A 143 10.55 -7.61 -7.29
C GLU A 143 9.43 -8.38 -8.03
N GLY A 144 8.82 -9.36 -7.41
CA GLY A 144 7.83 -10.20 -8.06
C GLY A 144 8.45 -11.29 -8.97
N PRO A 145 7.70 -11.78 -9.98
CA PRO A 145 6.32 -11.39 -10.30
C PRO A 145 5.34 -11.80 -9.21
N PHE A 146 4.42 -10.92 -8.86
CA PHE A 146 3.38 -11.22 -7.90
C PHE A 146 2.20 -11.92 -8.58
N LEU A 147 1.82 -13.09 -8.07
CA LEU A 147 0.77 -13.93 -8.62
C LEU A 147 -0.46 -13.98 -7.68
N PRO A 148 -1.69 -13.93 -8.22
CA PRO A 148 -2.90 -13.99 -7.42
C PRO A 148 -3.16 -15.40 -6.88
N PHE A 149 -3.76 -15.49 -5.70
CA PHE A 149 -4.34 -16.74 -5.18
C PHE A 149 -5.71 -17.04 -5.81
N SER A 150 -6.42 -16.01 -6.20
CA SER A 150 -7.72 -16.08 -6.87
C SER A 150 -7.90 -14.88 -7.80
N LEU A 151 -8.92 -14.93 -8.67
CA LEU A 151 -9.28 -13.80 -9.52
C LEU A 151 -10.24 -12.80 -8.83
N MET A 152 -10.50 -12.98 -7.53
CA MET A 152 -11.43 -12.16 -6.76
C MET A 152 -10.69 -11.39 -5.67
N PRO A 153 -11.24 -10.28 -5.15
CA PRO A 153 -10.65 -9.57 -4.03
C PRO A 153 -10.55 -10.47 -2.80
N THR A 154 -9.55 -10.20 -1.96
CA THR A 154 -9.37 -10.90 -0.67
C THR A 154 -10.36 -10.39 0.38
N THR A 155 -10.70 -9.09 0.35
CA THR A 155 -11.76 -8.50 1.17
C THR A 155 -13.15 -8.89 0.66
N PRO A 156 -14.21 -8.78 1.51
CA PRO A 156 -15.58 -9.05 1.08
C PRO A 156 -15.99 -8.21 -0.14
N ILE A 157 -16.57 -8.85 -1.15
CA ILE A 157 -16.89 -8.21 -2.44
C ILE A 157 -18.03 -7.17 -2.34
N ASP A 158 -18.85 -7.25 -1.32
CA ASP A 158 -19.93 -6.32 -1.01
C ASP A 158 -19.47 -5.07 -0.25
N GLN A 159 -18.16 -4.97 0.04
CA GLN A 159 -17.54 -3.83 0.68
C GLN A 159 -16.65 -3.08 -0.31
N MET A 160 -16.81 -1.76 -0.38
CA MET A 160 -15.81 -0.90 -1.02
C MET A 160 -14.62 -0.78 -0.07
N ALA A 161 -13.72 -1.76 -0.15
CA ALA A 161 -12.56 -1.89 0.73
C ALA A 161 -11.30 -1.36 0.04
N LEU A 162 -10.44 -0.66 0.81
CA LEU A 162 -9.19 -0.11 0.30
C LEU A 162 -8.08 -0.13 1.36
N ASP A 163 -6.83 0.06 0.94
CA ASP A 163 -5.66 0.31 1.77
C ASP A 163 -5.42 -0.78 2.82
N GLY A 164 -5.36 -2.02 2.35
CA GLY A 164 -5.12 -3.16 3.24
C GLY A 164 -3.66 -3.28 3.64
N THR A 165 -3.41 -3.42 4.94
CA THR A 165 -2.07 -3.67 5.51
C THR A 165 -2.04 -4.96 6.31
N LEU A 166 -0.89 -5.62 6.36
CA LEU A 166 -0.67 -6.84 7.14
C LEU A 166 -0.24 -6.50 8.57
N TYR A 167 -0.89 -7.13 9.54
CA TYR A 167 -0.43 -7.16 10.92
C TYR A 167 -0.39 -8.60 11.45
N VAL A 168 0.66 -8.96 12.19
CA VAL A 168 0.80 -10.29 12.77
C VAL A 168 0.78 -10.18 14.29
N GLU A 169 -0.22 -10.80 14.94
CA GLU A 169 -0.36 -10.83 16.37
C GLU A 169 -0.25 -12.27 16.86
N ASP A 170 0.74 -12.56 17.72
CA ASP A 170 0.99 -13.91 18.25
C ASP A 170 1.06 -15.00 17.17
N GLY A 171 1.69 -14.69 16.02
CA GLY A 171 1.83 -15.59 14.89
C GLY A 171 0.58 -15.74 14.01
N VAL A 172 -0.52 -15.07 14.36
CA VAL A 172 -1.77 -15.03 13.58
C VAL A 172 -1.76 -13.80 12.68
N PRO A 173 -1.91 -13.97 11.36
CA PRO A 173 -1.98 -12.83 10.44
C PRO A 173 -3.38 -12.20 10.40
N TYR A 174 -3.41 -10.87 10.33
CA TYR A 174 -4.60 -10.06 10.15
C TYR A 174 -4.39 -9.08 9.00
N MET A 175 -5.46 -8.77 8.28
CA MET A 175 -5.53 -7.63 7.39
C MET A 175 -6.33 -6.53 8.10
N VAL A 176 -5.74 -5.33 8.22
CA VAL A 176 -6.47 -4.11 8.56
C VAL A 176 -6.71 -3.35 7.27
N TYR A 177 -7.91 -2.81 7.08
CA TYR A 177 -8.28 -2.12 5.85
C TYR A 177 -9.35 -1.06 6.09
N CYS A 178 -9.46 -0.11 5.18
CA CYS A 178 -10.49 0.90 5.19
C CYS A 178 -11.76 0.40 4.48
N HIS A 179 -12.92 0.55 5.11
CA HIS A 179 -14.22 0.43 4.47
C HIS A 179 -14.70 1.83 4.12
N GLU A 180 -14.78 2.11 2.83
CA GLU A 180 -14.80 3.44 2.28
C GLU A 180 -16.05 4.26 2.63
N TRP A 181 -15.84 5.56 2.84
CA TRP A 181 -16.90 6.54 3.10
C TRP A 181 -17.95 6.61 1.97
N VAL A 182 -17.56 6.35 0.72
CA VAL A 182 -18.52 6.31 -0.40
C VAL A 182 -19.67 5.36 -0.12
N GLN A 183 -19.41 4.23 0.54
CA GLN A 183 -20.41 3.25 0.92
C GLN A 183 -21.07 3.55 2.27
N LEU A 184 -20.31 4.06 3.25
CA LEU A 184 -20.72 4.18 4.64
C LEU A 184 -21.10 5.60 5.06
N ALA A 185 -20.73 6.63 4.31
CA ALA A 185 -20.65 8.04 4.68
C ALA A 185 -19.51 8.31 5.68
N ASP A 186 -19.55 7.69 6.84
CA ASP A 186 -18.51 7.72 7.85
C ASP A 186 -17.61 6.50 7.67
N GLY A 187 -16.49 6.68 6.97
CA GLY A 187 -15.51 5.63 6.69
C GLY A 187 -15.08 4.88 7.95
N ALA A 188 -14.74 3.62 7.82
CA ALA A 188 -14.38 2.77 8.95
C ALA A 188 -13.06 2.06 8.77
N MET A 189 -12.33 1.85 9.86
CA MET A 189 -11.24 0.89 9.95
C MET A 189 -11.80 -0.47 10.34
N ASN A 190 -11.50 -1.48 9.54
CA ASN A 190 -11.90 -2.85 9.79
C ASN A 190 -10.65 -3.73 9.95
N VAL A 191 -10.79 -4.82 10.70
CA VAL A 191 -9.79 -5.89 10.79
C VAL A 191 -10.45 -7.22 10.46
N VAL A 192 -9.70 -8.09 9.79
CA VAL A 192 -10.11 -9.47 9.55
C VAL A 192 -8.92 -10.41 9.72
N LYS A 193 -9.15 -11.54 10.38
CA LYS A 193 -8.16 -12.61 10.43
C LYS A 193 -7.94 -13.18 9.04
N MET A 194 -6.69 -13.49 8.72
CA MET A 194 -6.31 -14.13 7.46
C MET A 194 -5.96 -15.59 7.65
N LYS A 195 -6.03 -16.35 6.57
CA LYS A 195 -5.45 -17.71 6.52
C LYS A 195 -3.94 -17.63 6.76
N PRO A 196 -3.32 -18.67 7.33
CA PRO A 196 -1.89 -18.68 7.67
C PRO A 196 -0.94 -18.45 6.47
N ASP A 197 -1.39 -18.70 5.24
CA ASP A 197 -0.67 -18.50 3.99
C ASP A 197 -1.05 -17.20 3.26
N LEU A 198 -1.88 -16.37 3.88
CA LEU A 198 -2.45 -15.12 3.35
C LEU A 198 -3.29 -15.28 2.07
N SER A 199 -3.68 -16.51 1.70
CA SER A 199 -4.47 -16.77 0.48
C SER A 199 -5.91 -16.28 0.55
N GLY A 200 -6.38 -15.82 1.70
CA GLY A 200 -7.74 -15.34 1.91
C GLY A 200 -8.01 -14.98 3.36
N ILE A 201 -9.19 -14.45 3.62
CA ILE A 201 -9.67 -14.20 4.98
C ILE A 201 -10.12 -15.49 5.68
N ASP A 202 -10.02 -15.49 7.02
CA ASP A 202 -10.43 -16.58 7.90
C ASP A 202 -11.34 -16.02 9.01
N GLY A 203 -12.57 -15.71 8.64
CA GLY A 203 -13.58 -15.15 9.55
C GLY A 203 -14.31 -13.93 8.99
N THR A 204 -15.07 -13.29 9.86
CA THR A 204 -15.87 -12.08 9.53
C THR A 204 -15.08 -10.84 9.93
N PRO A 205 -15.05 -9.79 9.09
CA PRO A 205 -14.45 -8.53 9.48
C PRO A 205 -15.11 -7.89 10.71
N VAL A 206 -14.27 -7.30 11.55
CA VAL A 206 -14.68 -6.56 12.75
C VAL A 206 -14.36 -5.09 12.54
N ARG A 207 -15.32 -4.22 12.81
CA ARG A 207 -15.11 -2.77 12.80
C ARG A 207 -14.35 -2.34 14.04
N LEU A 208 -13.23 -1.63 13.84
CA LEU A 208 -12.41 -1.10 14.91
C LEU A 208 -12.89 0.28 15.37
N PHE A 209 -13.10 1.19 14.40
CA PHE A 209 -13.65 2.53 14.64
C PHE A 209 -14.13 3.17 13.33
N ASN A 210 -14.86 4.29 13.45
CA ASN A 210 -15.20 5.15 12.33
C ASN A 210 -14.34 6.43 12.35
N ALA A 211 -14.18 7.07 11.19
CA ALA A 211 -13.34 8.27 11.04
C ALA A 211 -13.81 9.43 11.94
N SER A 212 -15.13 9.60 12.12
CA SER A 212 -15.71 10.64 12.98
C SER A 212 -15.42 10.46 14.48
N SER A 213 -14.89 9.30 14.89
CA SER A 213 -14.45 9.09 16.29
C SER A 213 -13.21 9.92 16.65
N ALA A 214 -12.45 10.36 15.65
CA ALA A 214 -11.31 11.26 15.84
C ALA A 214 -11.78 12.72 15.81
N LYS A 215 -11.59 13.46 16.90
CA LYS A 215 -12.00 14.87 16.99
C LYS A 215 -11.29 15.78 15.98
N TRP A 216 -10.13 15.38 15.50
CA TRP A 216 -9.39 16.11 14.47
C TRP A 216 -9.92 15.84 13.05
N SER A 217 -10.58 14.71 12.79
CA SER A 217 -11.11 14.38 11.48
C SER A 217 -12.30 15.30 11.15
N THR A 218 -12.17 16.04 10.05
CA THR A 218 -13.20 16.98 9.60
C THR A 218 -14.00 16.38 8.46
N GLY A 219 -15.32 16.30 8.65
CA GLY A 219 -16.24 15.80 7.63
C GLY A 219 -16.39 16.76 6.45
N THR A 220 -16.55 16.20 5.26
CA THR A 220 -16.89 16.96 4.06
C THR A 220 -18.38 17.11 3.95
N LYS A 221 -18.84 18.37 3.79
CA LYS A 221 -20.24 18.71 3.55
C LYS A 221 -20.63 18.40 2.10
N HIS A 222 -21.76 17.74 1.91
CA HIS A 222 -22.33 17.47 0.61
C HIS A 222 -23.63 18.26 0.41
N LYS A 223 -23.95 18.60 -0.86
CA LYS A 223 -25.20 19.27 -1.23
C LYS A 223 -26.35 18.27 -1.33
N GLY A 224 -27.58 18.78 -1.50
CA GLY A 224 -28.75 17.95 -1.80
C GLY A 224 -29.25 17.07 -0.66
N GLY A 225 -28.84 17.34 0.61
CA GLY A 225 -29.26 16.55 1.78
C GLY A 225 -28.50 15.23 1.94
N ALA A 226 -27.41 15.02 1.22
CA ALA A 226 -26.53 13.88 1.47
C ALA A 226 -25.80 14.03 2.82
N PRO A 227 -25.49 12.93 3.50
CA PRO A 227 -24.79 12.98 4.80
C PRO A 227 -23.39 13.57 4.65
N ASP A 228 -22.82 14.10 5.74
CA ASP A 228 -21.40 14.44 5.77
C ASP A 228 -20.58 13.17 5.57
N SER A 229 -19.47 13.28 4.83
CA SER A 229 -18.56 12.16 4.66
C SER A 229 -17.27 12.37 5.45
N PHE A 230 -16.79 11.27 6.05
CA PHE A 230 -15.50 11.22 6.76
C PHE A 230 -14.64 10.14 6.14
N VAL A 231 -13.44 10.51 5.74
CA VAL A 231 -12.51 9.62 5.03
C VAL A 231 -11.71 8.79 6.02
N THR A 232 -11.46 7.52 5.69
CA THR A 232 -10.43 6.67 6.29
C THR A 232 -9.52 6.18 5.20
N ASP A 233 -8.22 6.45 5.30
CA ASP A 233 -7.18 6.01 4.37
C ASP A 233 -5.95 5.55 5.13
N GLY A 234 -5.09 4.74 4.48
CA GLY A 234 -3.70 4.50 4.81
C GLY A 234 -3.42 4.04 6.24
N CYS A 235 -4.08 2.97 6.69
CA CYS A 235 -3.80 2.39 8.00
C CYS A 235 -2.46 1.65 8.04
N PHE A 236 -1.65 1.89 9.09
CA PHE A 236 -0.44 1.14 9.35
C PHE A 236 -0.20 0.94 10.85
N LEU A 237 0.20 -0.27 11.24
CA LEU A 237 0.31 -0.68 12.64
C LEU A 237 1.76 -0.55 13.13
N TYR A 238 1.92 -0.08 14.37
CA TYR A 238 3.22 0.03 15.03
C TYR A 238 3.12 -0.31 16.51
N THR A 239 3.99 -1.19 16.98
CA THR A 239 4.13 -1.46 18.43
C THR A 239 5.28 -0.62 18.99
N THR A 240 4.97 0.23 19.97
CA THR A 240 5.94 1.11 20.60
C THR A 240 6.95 0.34 21.47
N MET A 241 8.02 1.03 21.86
CA MET A 241 9.04 0.49 22.77
C MET A 241 8.49 0.06 24.15
N THR A 242 7.31 0.56 24.53
CA THR A 242 6.61 0.18 25.79
C THR A 242 5.53 -0.89 25.55
N GLY A 243 5.41 -1.44 24.33
CA GLY A 243 4.45 -2.49 23.99
C GLY A 243 3.05 -2.01 23.67
N LYS A 244 2.83 -0.69 23.51
CA LYS A 244 1.52 -0.18 23.06
C LYS A 244 1.34 -0.40 21.56
N LEU A 245 0.19 -0.89 21.17
CA LEU A 245 -0.17 -1.03 19.76
C LEU A 245 -0.85 0.25 19.28
N LEU A 246 -0.20 0.90 18.31
CA LEU A 246 -0.68 2.10 17.65
C LEU A 246 -1.06 1.79 16.19
N MET A 247 -2.00 2.58 15.65
CA MET A 247 -2.33 2.63 14.24
C MET A 247 -2.22 4.08 13.78
N ILE A 248 -1.33 4.36 12.83
CA ILE A 248 -1.40 5.61 12.08
C ILE A 248 -2.44 5.42 10.97
N TRP A 249 -3.20 6.48 10.67
CA TRP A 249 -4.21 6.48 9.63
C TRP A 249 -4.47 7.90 9.14
N SER A 250 -5.04 8.04 7.95
CA SER A 250 -5.20 9.34 7.31
C SER A 250 -6.66 9.72 7.11
N SER A 251 -6.91 11.02 7.24
CA SER A 251 -8.18 11.68 6.96
C SER A 251 -7.93 13.17 6.66
N PHE A 252 -8.99 13.95 6.59
CA PHE A 252 -8.89 15.40 6.39
C PHE A 252 -9.03 16.16 7.71
N TYR A 253 -8.21 17.19 7.87
CA TYR A 253 -8.28 18.20 8.91
C TYR A 253 -8.37 19.59 8.26
N ASN A 254 -9.50 20.28 8.42
CA ASN A 254 -9.75 21.60 7.83
C ASN A 254 -9.38 21.66 6.32
N SER A 255 -9.75 20.65 5.56
CA SER A 255 -9.45 20.46 4.14
C SER A 255 -8.02 20.00 3.81
N ASP A 256 -7.10 19.99 4.74
CA ASP A 256 -5.76 19.42 4.56
C ASP A 256 -5.75 17.91 4.86
N TYR A 257 -5.03 17.16 4.06
CA TYR A 257 -4.82 15.74 4.33
C TYR A 257 -3.82 15.57 5.46
N ALA A 258 -4.15 14.71 6.42
CA ALA A 258 -3.45 14.59 7.68
C ALA A 258 -3.32 13.14 8.13
N VAL A 259 -2.39 12.88 9.05
CA VAL A 259 -2.15 11.59 9.69
C VAL A 259 -2.42 11.71 11.18
N GLY A 260 -3.34 10.93 11.70
CA GLY A 260 -3.60 10.78 13.14
C GLY A 260 -3.11 9.45 13.67
N ILE A 261 -3.24 9.28 14.98
CA ILE A 261 -2.86 8.07 15.70
C ILE A 261 -4.06 7.56 16.49
N ALA A 262 -4.37 6.28 16.33
CA ALA A 262 -5.24 5.52 17.21
C ALA A 262 -4.42 4.56 18.07
N GLU A 263 -4.85 4.29 19.31
CA GLU A 263 -4.20 3.39 20.26
C GLU A 263 -5.16 2.26 20.63
N SER A 264 -4.68 1.02 20.58
CA SER A 264 -5.43 -0.12 21.14
C SER A 264 -5.31 -0.09 22.66
N VAL A 265 -6.46 0.00 23.34
CA VAL A 265 -6.55 0.03 24.81
C VAL A 265 -6.02 -1.24 25.46
N THR A 266 -6.23 -2.38 24.80
CA THR A 266 -5.82 -3.69 25.29
C THR A 266 -4.47 -4.15 24.75
N GLY A 267 -3.90 -3.41 23.78
CA GLY A 267 -2.75 -3.86 23.02
C GLY A 267 -3.05 -4.94 21.98
N ARG A 268 -4.34 -5.37 21.85
CA ARG A 268 -4.79 -6.36 20.86
C ARG A 268 -5.29 -5.67 19.60
N ILE A 269 -5.13 -6.34 18.43
CA ILE A 269 -5.57 -5.78 17.15
C ILE A 269 -7.07 -5.52 17.09
N THR A 270 -7.87 -6.33 17.77
CA THR A 270 -9.33 -6.17 17.86
C THR A 270 -9.78 -5.03 18.76
N GLY A 271 -8.85 -4.37 19.48
CA GLY A 271 -9.13 -3.20 20.30
C GLY A 271 -9.77 -3.51 21.67
N PRO A 272 -10.57 -2.60 22.22
CA PRO A 272 -11.09 -1.35 21.64
C PRO A 272 -9.98 -0.33 21.31
N TRP A 273 -10.28 0.56 20.35
CA TRP A 273 -9.37 1.60 19.87
C TRP A 273 -9.86 2.98 20.32
N ILE A 274 -8.91 3.82 20.74
CA ILE A 274 -9.16 5.24 21.07
C ILE A 274 -8.27 6.12 20.20
N GLN A 275 -8.76 7.30 19.86
CA GLN A 275 -8.02 8.28 19.07
C GLN A 275 -7.13 9.12 19.97
N GLN A 276 -5.86 9.28 19.62
CA GLN A 276 -5.00 10.25 20.29
C GLN A 276 -5.42 11.68 19.87
N PRO A 277 -5.29 12.67 20.77
CA PRO A 277 -5.76 14.03 20.49
C PRO A 277 -4.92 14.76 19.44
N ASP A 278 -3.62 14.46 19.38
CA ASP A 278 -2.66 15.13 18.52
C ASP A 278 -2.47 14.33 17.23
N MET A 279 -2.40 15.06 16.12
CA MET A 279 -2.03 14.48 14.82
C MET A 279 -0.52 14.30 14.73
N LEU A 280 -0.10 13.24 14.03
CA LEU A 280 1.31 13.01 13.71
C LEU A 280 1.80 13.95 12.60
N PHE A 281 0.92 14.24 11.63
CA PHE A 281 1.21 15.11 10.49
C PHE A 281 -0.06 15.79 9.98
N SER A 282 0.01 17.10 9.65
CA SER A 282 -1.15 17.89 9.21
C SER A 282 -0.84 18.96 8.16
N ALA A 283 0.21 18.75 7.36
CA ALA A 283 0.65 19.72 6.35
C ALA A 283 0.37 19.21 4.93
N ASN A 284 -0.91 18.96 4.63
CA ASN A 284 -1.42 18.53 3.32
C ASN A 284 -0.66 17.32 2.76
N GLY A 285 -0.55 16.27 3.55
CA GLY A 285 0.06 15.00 3.18
C GLY A 285 -0.36 13.90 4.13
N GLY A 286 -0.21 12.67 3.70
CA GLY A 286 -0.65 11.51 4.48
C GLY A 286 -0.43 10.20 3.76
N HIS A 287 -1.25 9.21 4.11
CA HIS A 287 -1.14 7.84 3.71
C HIS A 287 0.30 7.35 3.92
N GLY A 288 0.71 7.37 5.19
CA GLY A 288 2.06 7.04 5.57
C GLY A 288 2.21 5.61 6.06
N MET A 289 3.43 5.09 5.96
CA MET A 289 3.83 3.86 6.62
C MET A 289 5.12 4.05 7.42
N ILE A 290 5.34 3.21 8.42
CA ILE A 290 6.46 3.29 9.34
C ILE A 290 7.43 2.16 9.07
N PHE A 291 8.72 2.46 9.00
CA PHE A 291 9.75 1.43 8.86
C PHE A 291 11.01 1.77 9.67
N ARG A 292 11.83 0.75 9.95
CA ARG A 292 13.20 0.93 10.47
C ARG A 292 14.20 0.80 9.34
N SER A 293 15.16 1.72 9.30
CA SER A 293 16.30 1.59 8.42
C SER A 293 17.25 0.48 8.90
N PHE A 294 18.18 0.05 8.06
CA PHE A 294 19.20 -0.93 8.42
C PHE A 294 20.14 -0.41 9.54
N GLU A 295 20.22 0.92 9.74
CA GLU A 295 20.92 1.55 10.85
C GLU A 295 20.06 1.66 12.13
N GLY A 296 18.84 1.10 12.13
CA GLY A 296 17.94 1.06 13.28
C GLY A 296 17.13 2.35 13.52
N LYS A 297 17.23 3.36 12.66
CA LYS A 297 16.42 4.58 12.74
C LYS A 297 14.98 4.32 12.32
N LEU A 298 14.06 4.95 13.04
CA LEU A 298 12.63 4.87 12.74
C LEU A 298 12.23 6.01 11.82
N TYR A 299 11.49 5.69 10.76
CA TYR A 299 11.00 6.65 9.77
C TYR A 299 9.51 6.47 9.50
N ILE A 300 8.86 7.56 9.15
CA ILE A 300 7.60 7.55 8.39
C ILE A 300 7.89 8.04 6.97
N ILE A 301 7.34 7.36 5.99
CA ILE A 301 7.23 7.88 4.63
C ILE A 301 5.76 8.10 4.32
N LEU A 302 5.44 9.20 3.67
CA LEU A 302 4.09 9.58 3.25
C LEU A 302 4.16 10.37 1.94
N HIS A 303 3.02 10.59 1.28
CA HIS A 303 3.00 11.51 0.15
C HIS A 303 2.61 12.93 0.60
N GLY A 304 3.11 13.91 -0.10
CA GLY A 304 2.75 15.33 0.07
C GLY A 304 3.30 16.19 -1.07
N PRO A 305 2.53 17.24 -1.50
CA PRO A 305 1.19 17.57 -1.04
C PRO A 305 0.15 16.54 -1.52
N ASN A 306 -1.01 16.44 -0.85
CA ASN A 306 -2.15 15.67 -1.33
C ASN A 306 -2.94 16.46 -2.40
N THR A 307 -2.92 17.76 -2.31
CA THR A 307 -3.50 18.68 -3.31
C THR A 307 -2.49 19.78 -3.68
N PRO A 308 -2.39 20.17 -4.98
CA PRO A 308 -3.16 19.66 -6.12
C PRO A 308 -2.73 18.25 -6.54
N SER A 309 -3.67 17.45 -7.05
CA SER A 309 -3.39 16.11 -7.59
C SER A 309 -2.36 16.19 -8.72
N GLY A 310 -1.41 15.24 -8.73
CA GLY A 310 -0.29 15.20 -9.66
C GLY A 310 0.98 15.89 -9.15
N ALA A 311 0.90 16.60 -8.00
CA ALA A 311 2.06 17.21 -7.36
C ALA A 311 2.71 16.33 -6.29
N GLU A 312 2.11 15.17 -6.00
CA GLU A 312 2.52 14.28 -4.90
C GLU A 312 3.96 13.78 -5.08
N ARG A 313 4.72 13.84 -4.00
CA ARG A 313 6.09 13.33 -3.87
C ARG A 313 6.23 12.55 -2.58
N ALA A 314 7.17 11.62 -2.55
CA ALA A 314 7.57 10.96 -1.32
C ALA A 314 8.22 11.96 -0.36
N ARG A 315 7.74 11.98 0.88
CA ARG A 315 8.30 12.75 1.98
C ARG A 315 8.60 11.79 3.13
N MET A 316 9.82 11.82 3.60
CA MET A 316 10.30 10.93 4.65
C MET A 316 10.79 11.74 5.84
N PHE A 317 10.36 11.35 7.04
CA PHE A 317 10.72 12.01 8.30
C PHE A 317 11.20 10.98 9.31
N GLU A 318 12.24 11.32 10.06
CA GLU A 318 12.66 10.53 11.20
C GLU A 318 11.62 10.63 12.32
N LEU A 319 11.25 9.49 12.91
CA LEU A 319 10.31 9.41 14.03
C LEU A 319 11.04 9.15 15.34
N VAL A 320 10.46 9.68 16.40
CA VAL A 320 10.82 9.35 17.78
C VAL A 320 9.66 8.60 18.42
N ASP A 321 9.94 7.37 18.86
CA ASP A 321 9.04 6.60 19.71
C ASP A 321 9.24 7.09 21.15
N VAL A 322 8.22 7.73 21.72
CA VAL A 322 8.24 8.23 23.11
C VAL A 322 7.49 7.31 24.09
N GLY A 323 7.24 6.07 23.67
CA GLY A 323 6.67 5.00 24.46
C GLY A 323 5.14 4.91 24.40
N ASN A 324 4.43 6.02 24.43
CA ASN A 324 2.96 6.06 24.34
C ASN A 324 2.44 6.70 23.05
N THR A 325 3.31 7.30 22.26
CA THR A 325 2.99 7.91 20.97
C THR A 325 4.24 8.04 20.11
N LEU A 326 4.06 8.53 18.89
CA LEU A 326 5.12 8.84 17.93
C LEU A 326 5.18 10.34 17.70
N LYS A 327 6.40 10.87 17.44
CA LYS A 327 6.62 12.28 17.06
C LYS A 327 7.57 12.35 15.88
N ILE A 328 7.31 13.26 14.97
CA ILE A 328 8.29 13.66 13.94
C ILE A 328 9.39 14.47 14.64
N LYS A 329 10.64 14.13 14.30
CA LYS A 329 11.83 14.77 14.87
C LYS A 329 12.07 16.15 14.28
#